data_4b3fd2afaca6d889c406f46ef7a53df0
#
_entry.id   4b3fd2afaca6d889c406f46ef7a53df0
#
_cell.length_a   1.000
_cell.length_b   1.000
_cell.length_c   1.000
_cell.angle_alpha   90.00
_cell.angle_beta   90.00
_cell.angle_gamma   90.00
#
_symmetry.space_group_name_H-M   'P 1'
#
loop_
_entity.id
_entity.type
_entity.pdbx_description
1 polymer ?
#
loop_
_entity_poly.entity_id
_entity_poly.type
_entity_poly.pdbx_seq_one_letter_code
_entity_poly.pdbx_strand_id
1 'polypeptide(L)'
;MVTQPAAFQPGDLVWLEFADVSGREQAGRRPAVVVSAGGYNARSSLILVCPVTSSGKPWPFKVKLAGETGGVDGYALVDQVRAIDPNARHARKAGEVSGACLADIRARLAVVLGLPPEA
;
A
#
# COMPACT_ATOMS: atom_id res chain seq x y z
N MET A 1 -7.01 -26.02 -16.86
CA MET A 1 -6.02 -25.13 -16.51
C MET A 1 -6.42 -24.16 -15.46
N VAL A 2 -5.64 -24.00 -14.49
CA VAL A 2 -5.94 -23.08 -13.43
C VAL A 2 -5.57 -21.68 -13.82
N THR A 3 -6.50 -20.76 -13.68
CA THR A 3 -6.23 -19.39 -13.96
C THR A 3 -5.73 -18.74 -12.70
N GLN A 4 -4.56 -18.17 -12.76
CA GLN A 4 -4.05 -17.45 -11.63
C GLN A 4 -4.82 -16.17 -11.46
N PRO A 5 -5.13 -15.79 -10.26
CA PRO A 5 -5.73 -14.47 -10.05
C PRO A 5 -4.76 -13.42 -10.54
N ALA A 6 -5.30 -12.32 -11.02
CA ALA A 6 -4.45 -11.23 -11.44
C ALA A 6 -3.65 -10.74 -10.25
N ALA A 7 -2.37 -10.50 -10.46
CA ALA A 7 -1.54 -9.99 -9.40
C ALA A 7 -1.95 -8.56 -9.06
N PHE A 8 -1.70 -8.17 -7.82
CA PHE A 8 -1.93 -6.80 -7.42
C PHE A 8 -0.99 -5.88 -8.20
N GLN A 9 -1.45 -4.70 -8.49
CA GLN A 9 -0.69 -3.72 -9.25
C GLN A 9 -0.31 -2.54 -8.37
N PRO A 10 0.80 -1.87 -8.67
CA PRO A 10 1.14 -0.67 -7.89
C PRO A 10 0.03 0.36 -8.01
N GLY A 11 -0.30 0.97 -6.90
CA GLY A 11 -1.42 1.89 -6.82
C GLY A 11 -2.72 1.25 -6.39
N ASP A 12 -2.80 -0.08 -6.39
CA ASP A 12 -3.99 -0.72 -5.86
C ASP A 12 -4.15 -0.38 -4.39
N LEU A 13 -5.38 -0.07 -4.00
CA LEU A 13 -5.70 0.18 -2.62
C LEU A 13 -6.39 -1.08 -2.13
N VAL A 14 -5.87 -1.67 -1.07
CA VAL A 14 -6.36 -2.97 -0.61
C VAL A 14 -6.70 -2.93 0.86
N TRP A 15 -7.69 -3.73 1.26
CA TRP A 15 -7.98 -3.99 2.65
C TRP A 15 -7.18 -5.20 3.07
N LEU A 16 -6.51 -5.14 4.20
CA LEU A 16 -5.67 -6.22 4.70
C LEU A 16 -5.95 -6.47 6.16
N GLU A 17 -5.75 -7.69 6.59
CA GLU A 17 -5.75 -7.99 8.00
C GLU A 17 -4.34 -7.80 8.51
N PHE A 18 -4.16 -6.84 9.41
CA PHE A 18 -2.87 -6.65 10.03
C PHE A 18 -2.90 -7.33 11.38
N ALA A 19 -2.07 -8.31 11.56
CA ALA A 19 -1.98 -8.98 12.82
C ALA A 19 -1.44 -8.01 13.83
N ASP A 20 -2.11 -7.94 14.97
CA ASP A 20 -1.65 -7.04 15.94
C ASP A 20 -0.73 -7.74 16.87
N VAL A 21 0.50 -7.42 16.79
CA VAL A 21 1.47 -8.10 17.59
C VAL A 21 1.48 -7.66 19.01
N SER A 22 0.97 -6.53 19.33
CA SER A 22 0.99 -6.10 20.71
C SER A 22 -0.21 -6.58 21.46
N GLY A 23 -1.13 -7.08 20.76
CA GLY A 23 -2.33 -7.53 21.40
C GLY A 23 -3.29 -6.50 21.78
N ARG A 24 -3.08 -5.25 21.44
CA ARG A 24 -3.90 -4.34 21.86
C ARG A 24 -4.65 -3.83 20.87
N GLU A 25 -5.05 -3.75 20.19
CA GLU A 25 -5.80 -3.23 19.45
C GLU A 25 -6.12 -3.59 18.49
N GLN A 26 -6.65 -3.38 17.80
CA GLN A 26 -7.25 -3.59 16.88
C GLN A 26 -6.74 -4.26 15.97
N ALA A 27 -6.81 -5.40 15.94
CA ALA A 27 -6.57 -6.19 14.93
C ALA A 27 -7.62 -6.01 14.01
N GLY A 28 -7.75 -5.66 13.12
CA GLY A 28 -8.81 -5.51 12.21
C GLY A 28 -8.29 -5.33 10.83
N ARG A 29 -9.17 -5.13 9.93
CA ARG A 29 -8.79 -4.86 8.57
C ARG A 29 -8.44 -3.41 8.41
N ARG A 30 -7.36 -3.13 7.68
CA ARG A 30 -6.91 -1.77 7.43
C ARG A 30 -6.57 -1.61 5.98
N PRO A 31 -6.70 -0.39 5.46
CA PRO A 31 -6.34 -0.16 4.07
C PRO A 31 -4.85 0.09 3.91
N ALA A 32 -4.33 -0.25 2.74
CA ALA A 32 -2.94 0.00 2.40
C ALA A 32 -2.83 0.18 0.89
N VAL A 33 -1.80 0.89 0.45
CA VAL A 33 -1.54 1.11 -0.97
C VAL A 33 -0.40 0.20 -1.40
N VAL A 34 -0.61 -0.56 -2.47
CA VAL A 34 0.44 -1.42 -3.03
C VAL A 34 1.42 -0.53 -3.77
N VAL A 35 2.70 -0.67 -3.47
CA VAL A 35 3.73 0.14 -4.12
C VAL A 35 4.72 -0.67 -4.93
N SER A 36 4.72 -1.99 -4.78
CA SER A 36 5.64 -2.85 -5.52
C SER A 36 5.15 -3.06 -6.95
N ALA A 37 6.11 -3.28 -7.83
CA ALA A 37 5.84 -3.42 -9.26
C ALA A 37 5.04 -4.67 -9.57
N GLY A 38 4.21 -4.60 -10.60
CA GLY A 38 3.36 -5.72 -10.99
C GLY A 38 4.14 -6.98 -11.31
N GLY A 39 5.30 -6.84 -11.94
CA GLY A 39 6.13 -8.01 -12.25
C GLY A 39 6.66 -8.70 -11.00
N TYR A 40 7.04 -7.91 -10.00
CA TYR A 40 7.45 -8.47 -8.72
C TYR A 40 6.26 -9.16 -8.06
N ASN A 41 5.12 -8.49 -8.04
CA ASN A 41 3.92 -9.02 -7.38
C ASN A 41 3.46 -10.34 -8.01
N ALA A 42 3.66 -10.48 -9.30
CA ALA A 42 3.25 -11.69 -9.99
C ALA A 42 4.16 -12.89 -9.69
N ARG A 43 5.39 -12.62 -9.29
CA ARG A 43 6.36 -13.69 -9.07
C ARG A 43 6.67 -13.96 -7.62
N SER A 44 6.32 -13.07 -6.74
CA SER A 44 6.60 -13.21 -5.33
C SER A 44 5.34 -13.57 -4.57
N SER A 45 5.47 -14.26 -3.46
CA SER A 45 4.34 -14.47 -2.57
C SER A 45 4.08 -13.24 -1.73
N LEU A 46 4.90 -12.20 -1.84
CA LEU A 46 4.76 -10.98 -1.06
C LEU A 46 4.49 -9.80 -1.95
N ILE A 47 3.89 -8.77 -1.38
CA ILE A 47 3.78 -7.46 -2.02
C ILE A 47 4.25 -6.42 -1.00
N LEU A 48 4.68 -5.25 -1.49
CA LEU A 48 5.06 -4.17 -0.60
C LEU A 48 3.92 -3.17 -0.54
N VAL A 49 3.55 -2.78 0.66
CA VAL A 49 2.42 -1.87 0.85
C VAL A 49 2.78 -0.76 1.83
N CYS A 50 2.13 0.37 1.68
CA CYS A 50 2.19 1.46 2.63
C CYS A 50 0.85 1.52 3.35
N PRO A 51 0.82 1.37 4.68
CA PRO A 51 -0.46 1.43 5.40
C PRO A 51 -1.08 2.82 5.30
N VAL A 52 -2.38 2.87 5.44
CA VAL A 52 -3.13 4.13 5.38
C VAL A 52 -3.60 4.49 6.78
N THR A 53 -3.46 5.76 7.13
CA THR A 53 -3.94 6.29 8.40
C THR A 53 -4.97 7.36 8.15
N SER A 54 -5.91 7.51 9.05
CA SER A 54 -6.86 8.63 8.97
C SER A 54 -6.32 9.87 9.68
N SER A 55 -5.21 9.76 10.39
CA SER A 55 -4.66 10.90 11.12
C SER A 55 -4.14 11.97 10.19
N GLY A 56 -4.61 13.19 10.36
CA GLY A 56 -4.15 14.32 9.56
C GLY A 56 -2.95 15.05 10.12
N LYS A 57 -2.27 14.48 11.14
CA LYS A 57 -1.11 15.14 11.67
C LYS A 57 -0.07 15.32 10.61
N PRO A 58 0.51 16.50 10.44
CA PRO A 58 1.50 16.74 9.38
C PRO A 58 2.74 15.86 9.54
N TRP A 59 3.16 15.30 8.42
CA TRP A 59 4.37 14.49 8.37
C TRP A 59 4.80 14.42 6.90
N PRO A 60 6.07 14.70 6.58
CA PRO A 60 6.50 14.75 5.17
C PRO A 60 6.31 13.45 4.41
N PHE A 61 6.23 12.32 5.11
CA PHE A 61 6.08 11.03 4.45
C PHE A 61 4.65 10.50 4.50
N LYS A 62 3.68 11.37 4.63
CA LYS A 62 2.28 11.05 4.45
C LYS A 62 1.84 11.64 3.14
N VAL A 63 1.13 10.85 2.36
CA VAL A 63 0.57 11.30 1.08
C VAL A 63 -0.93 11.11 1.12
N LYS A 64 -1.68 12.17 0.88
CA LYS A 64 -3.13 12.09 0.88
C LYS A 64 -3.60 11.23 -0.28
N LEU A 65 -4.50 10.32 -0.02
CA LEU A 65 -5.04 9.45 -1.05
C LEU A 65 -5.89 10.25 -2.03
N ALA A 66 -5.74 9.94 -3.30
CA ALA A 66 -6.54 10.53 -4.36
C ALA A 66 -6.74 9.47 -5.43
N GLY A 67 -7.87 9.50 -6.11
CA GLY A 67 -8.19 8.56 -7.17
C GLY A 67 -9.51 7.88 -6.90
N GLU A 68 -9.67 6.69 -7.48
CA GLU A 68 -10.90 5.91 -7.32
C GLU A 68 -10.71 5.01 -6.11
N THR A 69 -10.77 5.58 -4.94
CA THR A 69 -10.35 4.91 -3.71
C THR A 69 -11.42 4.01 -3.09
N GLY A 70 -12.56 3.90 -3.72
CA GLY A 70 -13.61 3.03 -3.18
C GLY A 70 -14.14 3.50 -1.83
N GLY A 71 -14.07 4.79 -1.59
CA GLY A 71 -14.55 5.35 -0.33
C GLY A 71 -13.52 5.38 0.78
N VAL A 72 -12.32 4.87 0.53
CA VAL A 72 -11.27 4.92 1.53
C VAL A 72 -10.67 6.32 1.56
N ASP A 73 -10.56 6.89 2.75
CA ASP A 73 -10.01 8.22 2.92
C ASP A 73 -8.83 8.15 3.87
N GLY A 74 -7.88 9.02 3.70
CA GLY A 74 -6.73 9.07 4.59
C GLY A 74 -5.44 9.33 3.87
N TYR A 75 -4.36 8.90 4.50
CA TYR A 75 -3.01 9.21 4.04
C TYR A 75 -2.17 7.93 4.03
N ALA A 76 -1.40 7.74 2.98
CA ALA A 76 -0.46 6.63 2.92
C ALA A 76 0.77 6.98 3.77
N LEU A 77 1.18 6.06 4.62
CA LEU A 77 2.36 6.25 5.46
C LEU A 77 3.54 5.63 4.73
N VAL A 78 4.28 6.47 4.01
CA VAL A 78 5.31 5.98 3.10
C VAL A 78 6.48 5.36 3.83
N ASP A 79 6.87 5.92 4.98
CA ASP A 79 8.00 5.38 5.73
C ASP A 79 7.64 4.17 6.57
N GLN A 80 6.40 3.70 6.47
CA GLN A 80 6.01 2.45 7.12
C GLN A 80 5.79 1.34 6.10
N VAL A 81 6.41 1.47 4.95
CA VAL A 81 6.32 0.45 3.91
C VAL A 81 6.75 -0.91 4.47
N ARG A 82 6.01 -1.93 4.11
CA ARG A 82 6.31 -3.28 4.61
C ARG A 82 5.89 -4.33 3.61
N ALA A 83 6.54 -5.47 3.69
CA ALA A 83 6.18 -6.62 2.88
C ALA A 83 5.11 -7.43 3.60
N ILE A 84 4.10 -7.85 2.87
CA ILE A 84 3.05 -8.69 3.44
C ILE A 84 2.70 -9.78 2.43
N ASP A 85 2.16 -10.87 2.94
CA ASP A 85 1.64 -11.94 2.10
C ASP A 85 0.15 -11.66 1.90
N PRO A 86 -0.26 -11.30 0.68
CA PRO A 86 -1.66 -10.91 0.48
C PRO A 86 -2.65 -12.04 0.71
N ASN A 87 -2.23 -13.28 0.50
CA ASN A 87 -3.13 -14.40 0.77
C ASN A 87 -3.30 -14.60 2.27
N ALA A 88 -2.20 -14.58 3.01
CA ALA A 88 -2.27 -14.78 4.45
C ALA A 88 -3.01 -13.64 5.14
N ARG A 89 -2.98 -12.44 4.55
CA ARG A 89 -3.65 -11.28 5.13
C ARG A 89 -5.01 -11.01 4.52
N HIS A 90 -5.50 -11.93 3.71
CA HIS A 90 -6.82 -11.83 3.09
C HIS A 90 -7.03 -10.50 2.36
N ALA A 91 -6.06 -10.15 1.53
CA ALA A 91 -6.09 -8.88 0.81
C ALA A 91 -7.26 -8.81 -0.16
N ARG A 92 -7.96 -7.68 -0.17
CA ARG A 92 -9.02 -7.44 -1.11
C ARG A 92 -8.90 -6.06 -1.68
N LYS A 93 -8.95 -5.95 -2.97
CA LYS A 93 -8.86 -4.66 -3.63
C LYS A 93 -10.09 -3.82 -3.33
N ALA A 94 -9.87 -2.59 -2.91
CA ALA A 94 -10.93 -1.64 -2.63
C ALA A 94 -11.02 -0.56 -3.71
N GLY A 95 -9.93 -0.27 -4.37
CA GLY A 95 -9.89 0.80 -5.36
C GLY A 95 -8.47 1.01 -5.83
N GLU A 96 -8.19 2.19 -6.35
CA GLU A 96 -6.87 2.52 -6.85
C GLU A 96 -6.58 3.97 -6.57
N VAL A 97 -5.34 4.28 -6.25
CA VAL A 97 -4.95 5.68 -6.18
C VAL A 97 -4.62 6.16 -7.59
N SER A 98 -4.70 7.47 -7.81
CA SER A 98 -4.39 8.04 -9.11
C SER A 98 -2.90 7.89 -9.43
N GLY A 99 -2.56 8.00 -10.70
CA GLY A 99 -1.15 7.95 -11.09
C GLY A 99 -0.33 9.02 -10.42
N ALA A 100 -0.89 10.22 -10.25
CA ALA A 100 -0.18 11.31 -9.58
C ALA A 100 0.04 10.99 -8.10
N CYS A 101 -0.94 10.38 -7.46
CA CYS A 101 -0.81 9.99 -6.06
C CYS A 101 0.27 8.91 -5.91
N LEU A 102 0.25 7.92 -6.77
CA LEU A 102 1.27 6.86 -6.73
C LEU A 102 2.66 7.43 -6.98
N ALA A 103 2.79 8.35 -7.94
CA ALA A 103 4.07 8.97 -8.22
C ALA A 103 4.60 9.73 -7.02
N ASP A 104 3.73 10.42 -6.29
CA ASP A 104 4.14 11.14 -5.08
C ASP A 104 4.58 10.15 -4.00
N ILE A 105 3.84 9.07 -3.81
CA ILE A 105 4.21 8.04 -2.84
C ILE A 105 5.59 7.48 -3.19
N ARG A 106 5.81 7.16 -4.45
CA ARG A 106 7.07 6.57 -4.90
C ARG A 106 8.24 7.53 -4.77
N ALA A 107 8.01 8.80 -5.05
CA ALA A 107 9.06 9.81 -4.91
C ALA A 107 9.50 9.93 -3.45
N ARG A 108 8.55 9.90 -2.53
CA ARG A 108 8.89 10.00 -1.12
C ARG A 108 9.54 8.71 -0.63
N LEU A 109 9.11 7.58 -1.16
CA LEU A 109 9.73 6.31 -0.81
C LEU A 109 11.19 6.28 -1.27
N ALA A 110 11.47 6.84 -2.45
CA ALA A 110 12.85 6.94 -2.94
C ALA A 110 13.70 7.76 -1.98
N VAL A 111 13.15 8.83 -1.41
CA VAL A 111 13.85 9.63 -0.43
C VAL A 111 14.16 8.80 0.82
N VAL A 112 13.18 8.07 1.31
CA VAL A 112 13.38 7.22 2.49
C VAL A 112 14.47 6.19 2.24
N LEU A 113 14.52 5.66 1.03
CA LEU A 113 15.48 4.62 0.68
C LEU A 113 16.83 5.19 0.23
N GLY A 114 16.94 6.48 0.09
CA GLY A 114 18.17 7.11 -0.36
C GLY A 114 18.48 6.88 -1.83
N LEU A 115 17.45 6.64 -2.64
CA LEU A 115 17.64 6.42 -4.06
C LEU A 115 17.72 7.76 -4.79
N PRO A 116 18.49 7.84 -5.89
CA PRO A 116 18.55 9.09 -6.63
C PRO A 116 17.21 9.37 -7.29
N PRO A 117 16.91 10.64 -7.51
CA PRO A 117 15.69 10.99 -8.20
C PRO A 117 15.72 10.46 -9.62
N GLU A 118 14.54 10.18 -10.17
CA GLU A 118 14.47 9.76 -11.51
C GLU A 118 14.82 10.84 -12.44
N ALA A 119 15.56 10.55 -13.43
CA ALA A 119 16.02 11.53 -14.41
C ALA A 119 14.94 11.88 -15.41
#